data_92f2d8fb96ae51e34709aa245ce2f95b
#
_entry.id   92f2d8fb96ae51e34709aa245ce2f95b
#
_cell.length_a   1.000
_cell.length_b   1.000
_cell.length_c   1.000
_cell.angle_alpha   90.00
_cell.angle_beta   90.00
_cell.angle_gamma   90.00
#
_symmetry.space_group_name_H-M   'P 1'
#
loop_
_entity.id
_entity.type
_entity.pdbx_description
1 polymer ?
#
loop_
_entity_poly.entity_id
_entity_poly.type
_entity_poly.pdbx_seq_one_letter_code
_entity_poly.pdbx_strand_id
1 'polypeptide(L)'
;ISTRDWSSDVCSSDLFMKGHVNTKNGEISIENQVIAKYAGICALGCFGIVGMAMVNMKDGIAKLLTRDNIRKGVFVSVNNNKITIDFHIIVSYGVSISTVASNLMESVKYRVEEFTSLEVERINIYVEGVKDIG
;
A
#
# COMPACT_ATOMS: atom_id res chain seq x y z
N ILE A 1 -1.22 22.12 17.26
CA ILE A 1 -1.45 22.82 16.86
C ILE A 1 -1.15 23.43 15.56
N SER A 2 -0.01 23.86 15.32
CA SER A 2 0.30 24.45 14.02
C SER A 2 -0.03 23.54 12.86
N THR A 3 0.06 22.25 13.08
CA THR A 3 -0.31 21.32 12.01
C THR A 3 -1.73 21.51 11.57
N ARG A 4 -2.60 21.83 12.51
CA ARG A 4 -3.97 22.03 12.16
C ARG A 4 -4.18 23.27 11.33
N ASP A 5 -3.45 24.32 11.66
CA ASP A 5 -3.61 25.59 10.96
C ASP A 5 -3.15 25.52 9.51
N TRP A 6 -1.98 24.96 9.27
CA TRP A 6 -1.55 24.89 7.89
C TRP A 6 -2.24 23.76 7.13
N SER A 7 -2.74 22.76 7.82
CA SER A 7 -3.51 21.74 7.13
C SER A 7 -4.87 22.26 6.70
N SER A 8 -5.36 23.32 7.32
CA SER A 8 -6.60 23.92 6.87
C SER A 8 -6.44 24.60 5.52
N ASP A 9 -5.22 24.94 5.15
CA ASP A 9 -4.94 25.51 3.83
C ASP A 9 -4.86 24.43 2.76
N VAL A 10 -4.78 23.18 3.17
CA VAL A 10 -4.71 22.06 2.26
C VAL A 10 -6.14 21.65 1.92
N CYS A 11 -6.32 21.09 0.73
CA CYS A 11 -7.59 20.56 0.31
C CYS A 11 -8.17 19.63 1.38
N SER A 12 -9.44 19.81 1.70
CA SER A 12 -10.08 19.03 2.77
C SER A 12 -10.03 17.52 2.49
N SER A 13 -10.00 17.13 1.23
CA SER A 13 -9.90 15.71 0.88
C SER A 13 -8.58 15.12 1.35
N ASP A 14 -7.51 15.94 1.39
CA ASP A 14 -6.22 15.46 1.87
C ASP A 14 -6.26 15.12 3.34
N LEU A 15 -7.03 15.90 4.13
CA LEU A 15 -7.16 15.63 5.55
C LEU A 15 -7.85 14.29 5.82
N PHE A 16 -8.83 13.95 5.00
CA PHE A 16 -9.53 12.68 5.15
C PHE A 16 -8.70 11.50 4.67
N MET A 17 -7.73 11.76 3.78
CA MET A 17 -6.93 10.70 3.17
C MET A 17 -5.65 10.42 3.91
N LYS A 18 -5.38 11.13 5.00
CA LYS A 18 -4.20 10.91 5.80
C LYS A 18 -4.56 10.18 7.09
N GLY A 19 -3.66 9.31 7.54
CA GLY A 19 -3.82 8.66 8.82
C GLY A 19 -3.39 9.60 9.95
N HIS A 20 -4.11 9.58 11.04
CA HIS A 20 -3.82 10.42 12.19
C HIS A 20 -3.78 9.58 13.45
N VAL A 21 -2.74 9.77 14.25
CA VAL A 21 -2.60 9.13 15.56
C VAL A 21 -2.41 10.22 16.58
N ASN A 22 -3.27 10.24 17.60
CA ASN A 22 -3.18 11.22 18.66
C ASN A 22 -2.39 10.65 19.84
N THR A 23 -1.43 11.41 20.32
CA THR A 23 -0.63 11.03 21.48
C THR A 23 -0.77 12.10 22.55
N LYS A 24 -0.22 11.83 23.74
CA LYS A 24 -0.20 12.81 24.81
C LYS A 24 0.58 14.06 24.44
N ASN A 25 1.57 13.92 23.57
CA ASN A 25 2.47 15.01 23.20
C ASN A 25 2.08 15.70 21.91
N GLY A 26 1.04 15.22 21.22
CA GLY A 26 0.64 15.83 19.97
C GLY A 26 0.00 14.84 19.03
N GLU A 27 0.02 15.16 17.76
CA GLU A 27 -0.59 14.37 16.72
C GLU A 27 0.46 13.90 15.71
N ILE A 28 0.33 12.65 15.30
CA ILE A 28 1.15 12.09 14.22
C ILE A 28 0.29 12.01 12.98
N SER A 29 0.74 12.63 11.91
CA SER A 29 0.04 12.60 10.63
C SER A 29 0.85 11.75 9.66
N ILE A 30 0.23 10.75 9.06
CA ILE A 30 0.91 9.81 8.18
C ILE A 30 0.36 9.95 6.78
N GLU A 31 1.23 10.25 5.83
CA GLU A 31 0.83 10.40 4.44
C GLU A 31 0.65 9.05 3.77
N ASN A 32 -0.28 9.00 2.81
CA ASN A 32 -0.57 7.77 2.09
C ASN A 32 0.65 7.21 1.37
N GLN A 33 1.51 8.08 0.88
CA GLN A 33 2.73 7.65 0.18
C GLN A 33 3.68 6.88 1.09
N VAL A 34 3.73 7.25 2.35
CA VAL A 34 4.57 6.55 3.33
C VAL A 34 4.03 5.13 3.54
N ILE A 35 2.73 5.03 3.70
CA ILE A 35 2.08 3.73 3.88
C ILE A 35 2.25 2.87 2.63
N ALA A 36 2.06 3.47 1.45
CA ALA A 36 2.20 2.74 0.20
C ALA A 36 3.60 2.18 0.01
N LYS A 37 4.61 2.99 0.29
CA LYS A 37 5.99 2.53 0.16
C LYS A 37 6.31 1.41 1.12
N TYR A 38 5.88 1.55 2.36
CA TYR A 38 6.13 0.52 3.37
C TYR A 38 5.40 -0.79 2.99
N ALA A 39 4.14 -0.67 2.60
CA ALA A 39 3.36 -1.84 2.21
C ALA A 39 3.98 -2.55 0.99
N GLY A 40 4.45 -1.77 0.02
CA GLY A 40 5.10 -2.34 -1.15
C GLY A 40 6.37 -3.10 -0.81
N ILE A 41 7.16 -2.55 0.09
CA ILE A 41 8.39 -3.23 0.54
C ILE A 41 8.05 -4.52 1.27
N CYS A 42 7.02 -4.49 2.10
CA CYS A 42 6.55 -5.69 2.79
C CYS A 42 6.08 -6.76 1.81
N ALA A 43 5.38 -6.32 0.76
CA ALA A 43 4.88 -7.24 -0.26
C ALA A 43 6.01 -7.93 -0.99
N LEU A 44 7.08 -7.21 -1.29
CA LEU A 44 8.23 -7.80 -1.99
C LEU A 44 8.92 -8.88 -1.18
N GLY A 45 8.76 -8.86 0.13
CA GLY A 45 9.32 -9.90 0.98
C GLY A 45 8.47 -11.16 1.05
N CYS A 46 7.30 -11.17 0.45
CA CYS A 46 6.41 -12.31 0.50
C CYS A 46 6.75 -13.33 -0.59
N PHE A 47 6.56 -14.60 -0.24
CA PHE A 47 6.82 -15.69 -1.18
C PHE A 47 5.91 -15.58 -2.40
N GLY A 48 6.49 -15.83 -3.56
CA GLY A 48 5.73 -15.90 -4.81
C GLY A 48 5.50 -14.56 -5.49
N ILE A 49 5.90 -13.47 -4.88
CA ILE A 49 5.73 -12.15 -5.47
C ILE A 49 7.04 -11.72 -6.12
N VAL A 50 7.01 -11.51 -7.42
CA VAL A 50 8.17 -11.06 -8.19
C VAL A 50 8.35 -9.56 -8.00
N GLY A 51 7.25 -8.82 -7.98
CA GLY A 51 7.34 -7.37 -7.81
C GLY A 51 5.99 -6.70 -7.96
N MET A 52 6.03 -5.38 -7.91
CA MET A 52 4.85 -4.56 -8.13
C MET A 52 4.72 -4.23 -9.61
N ALA A 53 3.51 -3.98 -10.03
CA ALA A 53 3.23 -3.63 -11.42
C ALA A 53 2.61 -2.24 -11.50
N MET A 54 2.99 -1.50 -12.52
CA MET A 54 2.31 -0.27 -12.87
C MET A 54 1.47 -0.56 -14.10
N VAL A 55 0.17 -0.31 -14.00
CA VAL A 55 -0.73 -0.50 -15.12
C VAL A 55 -0.82 0.80 -15.89
N ASN A 56 -0.47 0.74 -17.17
CA ASN A 56 -0.63 1.89 -18.04
C ASN A 56 -2.04 1.84 -18.60
N MET A 57 -2.87 2.76 -18.14
CA MET A 57 -4.27 2.79 -18.52
C MET A 57 -4.46 2.99 -20.03
N LYS A 58 -3.51 3.67 -20.67
CA LYS A 58 -3.61 3.93 -22.11
C LYS A 58 -3.31 2.69 -22.95
N ASP A 59 -2.31 1.92 -22.53
CA ASP A 59 -1.85 0.78 -23.30
C ASP A 59 -2.36 -0.55 -22.77
N GLY A 60 -2.88 -0.54 -21.55
CA GLY A 60 -3.36 -1.78 -20.92
C GLY A 60 -2.26 -2.76 -20.59
N ILE A 61 -1.02 -2.29 -20.58
CA ILE A 61 0.14 -3.15 -20.34
C ILE A 61 0.64 -2.97 -18.91
N ALA A 62 0.78 -4.10 -18.20
CA ALA A 62 1.35 -4.08 -16.88
C ALA A 62 2.87 -4.07 -16.97
N LYS A 63 3.50 -3.19 -16.23
CA LYS A 63 4.94 -3.01 -16.26
C LYS A 63 5.52 -3.30 -14.88
N LEU A 64 6.60 -4.07 -14.83
CA LEU A 64 7.27 -4.34 -13.57
C LEU A 64 7.95 -3.07 -13.08
N LEU A 65 7.66 -2.68 -11.84
CA LEU A 65 8.22 -1.48 -11.26
C LEU A 65 9.58 -1.76 -10.63
N THR A 66 10.47 -0.79 -10.73
CA THR A 66 11.75 -0.85 -10.03
C THR A 66 11.50 -0.60 -8.54
N ARG A 67 12.49 -0.93 -7.73
CA ARG A 67 12.35 -0.77 -6.28
C ARG A 67 12.06 0.68 -5.89
N ASP A 68 12.61 1.63 -6.62
CA ASP A 68 12.41 3.04 -6.31
C ASP A 68 10.99 3.52 -6.64
N ASN A 69 10.27 2.79 -7.48
CA ASN A 69 8.94 3.16 -7.92
C ASN A 69 7.86 2.22 -7.39
N ILE A 70 8.18 1.42 -6.39
CA ILE A 70 7.26 0.42 -5.84
C ILE A 70 5.90 1.03 -5.48
N ARG A 71 5.91 2.23 -4.92
CA ARG A 71 4.67 2.87 -4.48
C ARG A 71 3.67 3.11 -5.61
N LYS A 72 4.14 3.12 -6.86
CA LYS A 72 3.25 3.31 -8.01
C LYS A 72 2.36 2.11 -8.28
N GLY A 73 2.71 0.96 -7.73
CA GLY A 73 1.89 -0.23 -7.82
C GLY A 73 1.02 -0.45 -6.59
N VAL A 74 1.06 0.47 -5.64
CA VAL A 74 0.32 0.35 -4.40
C VAL A 74 -0.52 1.61 -4.21
N PHE A 75 -1.82 1.44 -4.08
CA PHE A 75 -2.73 2.56 -3.86
C PHE A 75 -3.30 2.44 -2.46
N VAL A 76 -3.14 3.50 -1.69
CA VAL A 76 -3.59 3.54 -0.30
C VAL A 76 -4.62 4.63 -0.15
N SER A 77 -5.72 4.29 0.49
CA SER A 77 -6.69 5.29 0.92
C SER A 77 -6.97 5.11 2.39
N VAL A 78 -7.17 6.21 3.09
CA VAL A 78 -7.45 6.20 4.51
C VAL A 78 -8.76 6.92 4.73
N ASN A 79 -9.68 6.26 5.43
CA ASN A 79 -10.98 6.81 5.73
C ASN A 79 -11.30 6.49 7.17
N ASN A 80 -11.51 7.53 7.99
CA ASN A 80 -11.79 7.37 9.42
C ASN A 80 -10.72 6.55 10.13
N ASN A 81 -9.44 6.78 9.77
CA ASN A 81 -8.28 6.07 10.30
C ASN A 81 -8.28 4.58 10.01
N LYS A 82 -9.02 4.18 8.99
CA LYS A 82 -8.99 2.81 8.49
C LYS A 82 -8.34 2.81 7.12
N ILE A 83 -7.42 1.90 6.92
CA ILE A 83 -6.60 1.85 5.71
C ILE A 83 -7.15 0.84 4.73
N THR A 84 -7.26 1.25 3.48
CA THR A 84 -7.55 0.34 2.36
C THR A 84 -6.36 0.37 1.43
N ILE A 85 -5.82 -0.80 1.10
CA ILE A 85 -4.64 -0.91 0.27
C ILE A 85 -4.97 -1.74 -0.97
N ASP A 86 -4.63 -1.23 -2.13
CA ASP A 86 -4.76 -1.96 -3.38
C ASP A 86 -3.36 -2.24 -3.93
N PHE A 87 -3.06 -3.51 -4.14
CA PHE A 87 -1.78 -3.94 -4.69
C PHE A 87 -1.96 -4.38 -6.14
N HIS A 88 -1.08 -3.92 -6.99
CA HIS A 88 -0.94 -4.45 -8.34
C HIS A 88 0.39 -5.19 -8.38
N ILE A 89 0.34 -6.51 -8.50
CA ILE A 89 1.51 -7.36 -8.34
C ILE A 89 1.77 -8.24 -9.54
N ILE A 90 3.01 -8.70 -9.63
CA ILE A 90 3.41 -9.71 -10.59
C ILE A 90 3.89 -10.90 -9.76
N VAL A 91 3.31 -12.07 -10.05
CA VAL A 91 3.62 -13.28 -9.30
C VAL A 91 4.52 -14.20 -10.12
N SER A 92 5.17 -15.13 -9.43
CA SER A 92 6.01 -16.14 -10.04
C SER A 92 5.14 -17.22 -10.68
N TYR A 93 5.55 -17.67 -11.84
CA TYR A 93 4.85 -18.77 -12.53
C TYR A 93 4.89 -20.04 -11.67
N GLY A 94 3.76 -20.71 -11.60
CA GLY A 94 3.66 -21.99 -10.91
C GLY A 94 3.25 -21.92 -9.46
N VAL A 95 3.13 -20.71 -8.89
CA VAL A 95 2.67 -20.59 -7.50
C VAL A 95 1.16 -20.54 -7.44
N SER A 96 0.61 -20.90 -6.29
CA SER A 96 -0.82 -20.78 -6.04
C SER A 96 -1.13 -19.32 -5.73
N ILE A 97 -1.89 -18.69 -6.60
CA ILE A 97 -2.23 -17.28 -6.43
C ILE A 97 -3.00 -17.04 -5.14
N SER A 98 -3.94 -17.92 -4.80
CA SER A 98 -4.72 -17.75 -3.57
C SER A 98 -3.84 -17.84 -2.33
N THR A 99 -2.87 -18.74 -2.33
CA THR A 99 -1.95 -18.86 -1.21
C THR A 99 -1.06 -17.65 -1.09
N VAL A 100 -0.52 -17.17 -2.20
CA VAL A 100 0.31 -15.97 -2.22
C VAL A 100 -0.48 -14.77 -1.73
N ALA A 101 -1.70 -14.61 -2.23
CA ALA A 101 -2.56 -13.50 -1.83
C ALA A 101 -2.89 -13.54 -0.35
N SER A 102 -3.21 -14.71 0.19
CA SER A 102 -3.54 -14.85 1.60
C SER A 102 -2.34 -14.48 2.48
N ASN A 103 -1.16 -14.96 2.12
CA ASN A 103 0.05 -14.65 2.86
C ASN A 103 0.37 -13.16 2.80
N LEU A 104 0.20 -12.57 1.63
CA LEU A 104 0.43 -11.15 1.46
C LEU A 104 -0.52 -10.33 2.33
N MET A 105 -1.80 -10.66 2.31
CA MET A 105 -2.79 -9.95 3.10
C MET A 105 -2.47 -9.99 4.58
N GLU A 106 -2.15 -11.18 5.09
CA GLU A 106 -1.84 -11.34 6.51
C GLU A 106 -0.57 -10.58 6.89
N SER A 107 0.48 -10.72 6.11
CA SER A 107 1.76 -10.09 6.42
C SER A 107 1.66 -8.58 6.36
N VAL A 108 1.03 -8.06 5.31
CA VAL A 108 0.91 -6.61 5.14
C VAL A 108 0.01 -6.02 6.20
N LYS A 109 -1.12 -6.66 6.47
CA LYS A 109 -2.03 -6.17 7.49
C LYS A 109 -1.31 -6.04 8.83
N TYR A 110 -0.63 -7.08 9.26
CA TYR A 110 0.07 -7.07 10.54
C TYR A 110 1.14 -5.98 10.58
N ARG A 111 1.97 -5.92 9.56
CA ARG A 111 3.09 -4.97 9.55
C ARG A 111 2.64 -3.53 9.42
N VAL A 112 1.66 -3.27 8.59
CA VAL A 112 1.17 -1.90 8.41
C VAL A 112 0.46 -1.43 9.66
N GLU A 113 -0.34 -2.28 10.29
CA GLU A 113 -1.01 -1.92 11.54
C GLU A 113 0.00 -1.61 12.64
N GLU A 114 1.07 -2.41 12.71
CA GLU A 114 2.11 -2.16 13.69
C GLU A 114 2.89 -0.90 13.39
N PHE A 115 3.18 -0.64 12.12
CA PHE A 115 3.95 0.51 11.69
C PHE A 115 3.18 1.83 11.88
N THR A 116 1.89 1.84 11.57
CA THR A 116 1.10 3.07 11.56
C THR A 116 0.23 3.24 12.80
N SER A 117 -0.01 2.18 13.55
CA SER A 117 -0.97 2.14 14.65
C SER A 117 -2.41 2.39 14.18
N LEU A 118 -2.66 2.22 12.90
CA LEU A 118 -3.98 2.35 12.32
C LEU A 118 -4.50 0.98 11.90
N GLU A 119 -5.82 0.84 11.84
CA GLU A 119 -6.43 -0.41 11.42
C GLU A 119 -6.45 -0.52 9.91
N VAL A 120 -6.07 -1.69 9.40
CA VAL A 120 -6.20 -2.00 7.98
C VAL A 120 -7.55 -2.65 7.76
N GLU A 121 -8.43 -1.94 7.06
CA GLU A 121 -9.79 -2.39 6.82
C GLU A 121 -9.87 -3.42 5.70
N ARG A 122 -9.13 -3.18 4.62
CA ARG A 122 -9.23 -4.02 3.44
C ARG A 122 -7.94 -4.00 2.66
N ILE A 123 -7.59 -5.14 2.10
CA ILE A 123 -6.47 -5.25 1.18
C ILE A 123 -6.99 -5.95 -0.08
N ASN A 124 -6.90 -5.27 -1.21
CA ASN A 124 -7.27 -5.81 -2.51
C ASN A 124 -6.00 -6.12 -3.29
N ILE A 125 -5.97 -7.27 -3.93
CA ILE A 125 -4.79 -7.70 -4.67
C ILE A 125 -5.20 -7.94 -6.12
N TYR A 126 -4.51 -7.26 -7.02
CA TYR A 126 -4.73 -7.40 -8.46
C TYR A 126 -3.47 -8.02 -9.05
N VAL A 127 -3.60 -9.24 -9.56
CA VAL A 127 -2.48 -9.93 -10.19
C VAL A 127 -2.45 -9.50 -11.65
N GLU A 128 -1.48 -8.67 -11.99
CA GLU A 128 -1.42 -8.08 -13.31
C GLU A 128 -0.56 -8.89 -14.28
N GLY A 129 0.24 -9.77 -13.77
CA GLY A 129 1.05 -10.60 -14.63
C GLY A 129 1.71 -11.73 -13.89
N VAL A 130 2.27 -12.65 -14.68
CA VAL A 130 3.00 -13.80 -14.17
C VAL A 130 4.36 -13.81 -14.85
N LYS A 131 5.40 -14.02 -14.09
CA LYS A 131 6.75 -14.08 -14.64
C LYS A 131 7.40 -15.39 -14.30
N ASP A 132 7.98 -16.01 -15.32
CA ASP A 132 8.75 -17.23 -15.15
C ASP A 132 10.18 -16.84 -14.78
N ILE A 133 10.56 -17.17 -13.57
CA ILE A 133 11.91 -16.86 -13.07
C ILE A 133 12.74 -18.12 -12.87
N GLY A 134 12.20 -19.24 -13.30
CA GLY A 134 12.83 -20.55 -13.17
C GLY A 134 14.00 -20.78 -14.08
#